data_8ba13c2b575f480ab856d67fa242e0c7
#
_entry.id   8ba13c2b575f480ab856d67fa242e0c7
#
_cell.length_a   1.000
_cell.length_b   1.000
_cell.length_c   1.000
_cell.angle_alpha   90.00
_cell.angle_beta   90.00
_cell.angle_gamma   90.00
#
_symmetry.space_group_name_H-M   'P 1'
#
loop_
_entity.id
_entity.type
_entity.pdbx_description
1 polymer ?
#
loop_
_entity_poly.entity_id
_entity_poly.type
_entity_poly.pdbx_seq_one_letter_code
_entity_poly.pdbx_strand_id
1 'polypeptide(L)'
;VNIAFLTPGTGSYYCGACMRDNALAKSLLTAGHEVSLLPMYLPMQLDGAENAPQTDIFFGGINVYLQQKLPFFRRSPAWLDRLFNATGLLRAVAKRSHMTSPREHGEMALAMLEIESSPFAKETEKLLQWLERHPPDLVVLSNALLAGFTATLRRRLDCKIIACFQGEDSFLDGLPEPFRTRCWEAMRDRLAEADQLIAPSRFYADLMRERLGAPDLPIAVMPNGTEPAPAPPPAPSAEPPTIGYLARMIPEKGLELLVDAFIHLRRDLGHPNARLHIAGSDGDHRLGAGLKRRLDAAGLTDDVTWSPNVSQTEKSAMLSRFTIFTVPATYHEAFGLYTIEALAAGVPLVLPRASSFPEIVEANDCGRLVEPADPAALATAWRTLLDEPEALAGYRQNALRASREIYSMEAMRDRFLAIAEPLVSMAS
;
A
#
# COMPACT_ATOMS: atom_id res chain seq x y z
N VAL A 1 -10.51 -10.39 21.80
CA VAL A 1 -11.34 -10.04 20.63
C VAL A 1 -10.94 -10.95 19.49
N ASN A 2 -11.92 -11.55 18.80
CA ASN A 2 -11.72 -12.34 17.60
C ASN A 2 -11.89 -11.45 16.36
N ILE A 3 -10.84 -11.30 15.56
CA ILE A 3 -10.78 -10.32 14.46
C ILE A 3 -10.56 -11.07 13.14
N ALA A 4 -11.44 -10.84 12.17
CA ALA A 4 -11.30 -11.38 10.81
C ALA A 4 -10.93 -10.26 9.82
N PHE A 5 -9.76 -10.36 9.21
CA PHE A 5 -9.34 -9.44 8.15
C PHE A 5 -9.69 -10.01 6.77
N LEU A 6 -10.55 -9.34 6.03
CA LEU A 6 -10.76 -9.59 4.61
C LEU A 6 -9.72 -8.78 3.84
N THR A 7 -8.76 -9.47 3.21
CA THR A 7 -7.63 -8.83 2.51
C THR A 7 -7.57 -9.28 1.05
N PRO A 8 -7.17 -8.43 0.10
CA PRO A 8 -7.12 -8.81 -1.31
C PRO A 8 -6.22 -10.03 -1.59
N GLY A 9 -5.12 -10.19 -0.84
CA GLY A 9 -4.08 -11.17 -1.12
C GLY A 9 -3.01 -10.62 -2.09
N THR A 10 -1.78 -11.16 -2.03
CA THR A 10 -0.63 -10.63 -2.76
C THR A 10 -0.32 -11.38 -4.05
N GLY A 11 -0.69 -12.65 -4.14
CA GLY A 11 -0.17 -13.52 -5.20
C GLY A 11 1.35 -13.56 -5.18
N SER A 12 1.96 -13.19 -6.32
CA SER A 12 3.41 -13.02 -6.46
C SER A 12 3.84 -11.55 -6.51
N TYR A 13 2.95 -10.60 -6.22
CA TYR A 13 3.23 -9.17 -6.30
C TYR A 13 3.47 -8.55 -4.93
N TYR A 14 4.34 -7.56 -4.90
CA TYR A 14 4.56 -6.73 -3.74
C TYR A 14 3.33 -5.84 -3.50
N CYS A 15 2.57 -6.12 -2.45
CA CYS A 15 1.38 -5.38 -2.08
C CYS A 15 1.56 -4.77 -0.68
N GLY A 16 1.75 -3.44 -0.60
CA GLY A 16 1.96 -2.74 0.67
C GLY A 16 0.81 -2.92 1.66
N ALA A 17 -0.45 -2.87 1.19
CA ALA A 17 -1.62 -3.08 2.05
C ALA A 17 -1.62 -4.48 2.70
N CYS A 18 -1.36 -5.53 1.92
CA CYS A 18 -1.32 -6.89 2.45
C CYS A 18 -0.16 -7.12 3.42
N MET A 19 1.01 -6.48 3.17
CA MET A 19 2.14 -6.54 4.11
C MET A 19 1.79 -5.86 5.43
N ARG A 20 1.17 -4.69 5.38
CA ARG A 20 0.65 -3.98 6.54
C ARG A 20 -0.35 -4.85 7.32
N ASP A 21 -1.33 -5.45 6.64
CA ASP A 21 -2.36 -6.28 7.29
C ASP A 21 -1.74 -7.48 7.99
N ASN A 22 -0.78 -8.15 7.36
CA ASN A 22 -0.07 -9.27 7.97
C ASN A 22 0.74 -8.84 9.20
N ALA A 23 1.44 -7.71 9.12
CA ALA A 23 2.22 -7.19 10.23
C ALA A 23 1.31 -6.75 11.40
N LEU A 24 0.19 -6.07 11.11
CA LEU A 24 -0.81 -5.72 12.12
C LEU A 24 -1.43 -6.97 12.76
N ALA A 25 -1.81 -7.97 11.95
CA ALA A 25 -2.36 -9.23 12.44
C ALA A 25 -1.39 -9.94 13.41
N LYS A 26 -0.10 -10.02 13.07
CA LYS A 26 0.94 -10.56 13.97
C LYS A 26 1.06 -9.78 15.27
N SER A 27 1.05 -8.45 15.19
CA SER A 27 1.14 -7.59 16.38
C SER A 27 -0.07 -7.75 17.28
N LEU A 28 -1.27 -7.92 16.73
CA LEU A 28 -2.51 -8.21 17.47
C LEU A 28 -2.48 -9.61 18.11
N LEU A 29 -1.99 -10.64 17.41
CA LEU A 29 -1.79 -11.99 17.96
C LEU A 29 -0.84 -11.96 19.16
N THR A 30 0.27 -11.21 19.04
CA THR A 30 1.23 -11.03 20.13
C THR A 30 0.62 -10.32 21.34
N ALA A 31 -0.37 -9.44 21.10
CA ALA A 31 -1.12 -8.77 22.16
C ALA A 31 -2.25 -9.62 22.78
N GLY A 32 -2.41 -10.88 22.34
CA GLY A 32 -3.37 -11.85 22.91
C GLY A 32 -4.76 -11.83 22.27
N HIS A 33 -4.92 -11.22 21.09
CA HIS A 33 -6.16 -11.29 20.32
C HIS A 33 -6.14 -12.52 19.38
N GLU A 34 -7.32 -13.02 19.03
CA GLU A 34 -7.47 -14.02 17.98
C GLU A 34 -7.61 -13.32 16.62
N VAL A 35 -6.78 -13.68 15.65
CA VAL A 35 -6.78 -13.02 14.35
C VAL A 35 -6.76 -14.04 13.22
N SER A 36 -7.63 -13.87 12.24
CA SER A 36 -7.66 -14.64 11.00
C SER A 36 -7.50 -13.73 9.79
N LEU A 37 -6.57 -14.07 8.89
CA LEU A 37 -6.44 -13.42 7.58
C LEU A 37 -7.20 -14.24 6.53
N LEU A 38 -8.15 -13.59 5.85
CA LEU A 38 -8.99 -14.19 4.82
C LEU A 38 -8.62 -13.57 3.45
N PRO A 39 -7.72 -14.22 2.69
CA PRO A 39 -7.34 -13.73 1.37
C PRO A 39 -8.49 -13.93 0.38
N MET A 40 -8.90 -12.84 -0.29
CA MET A 40 -10.07 -12.83 -1.16
C MET A 40 -9.76 -13.31 -2.57
N TYR A 41 -8.70 -12.76 -3.21
CA TYR A 41 -8.46 -13.02 -4.64
C TYR A 41 -7.24 -13.89 -4.90
N LEU A 42 -6.18 -13.70 -4.14
CA LEU A 42 -4.89 -14.35 -4.32
C LEU A 42 -4.33 -14.79 -2.96
N PRO A 43 -3.53 -15.88 -2.91
CA PRO A 43 -2.90 -16.28 -1.65
C PRO A 43 -2.00 -15.17 -1.14
N MET A 44 -1.93 -15.00 0.18
CA MET A 44 -0.92 -14.13 0.78
C MET A 44 0.44 -14.85 0.73
N GLN A 45 1.34 -14.31 -0.09
CA GLN A 45 2.74 -14.77 -0.18
C GLN A 45 3.62 -13.58 0.16
N LEU A 46 4.28 -13.66 1.30
CA LEU A 46 5.19 -12.63 1.79
C LEU A 46 6.59 -13.24 1.89
N ASP A 47 7.57 -12.60 1.26
CA ASP A 47 8.95 -13.07 1.27
C ASP A 47 9.52 -13.06 2.70
N GLY A 48 9.99 -14.24 3.16
CA GLY A 48 10.81 -14.37 4.36
C GLY A 48 10.09 -14.15 5.70
N ALA A 49 8.80 -13.91 5.72
CA ALA A 49 8.03 -13.74 6.96
C ALA A 49 7.14 -14.95 7.22
N GLU A 50 7.10 -15.44 8.45
CA GLU A 50 6.01 -16.29 8.90
C GLU A 50 4.70 -15.49 8.79
N ASN A 51 3.73 -16.04 8.09
CA ASN A 51 2.42 -15.41 7.95
C ASN A 51 1.62 -15.57 9.25
N ALA A 52 0.80 -14.57 9.56
CA ALA A 52 -0.30 -14.78 10.50
C ALA A 52 -1.22 -15.91 9.98
N PRO A 53 -1.98 -16.59 10.85
CA PRO A 53 -2.91 -17.63 10.43
C PRO A 53 -3.80 -17.15 9.29
N GLN A 54 -3.84 -17.88 8.18
CA GLN A 54 -4.66 -17.56 7.02
C GLN A 54 -5.50 -18.76 6.60
N THR A 55 -6.63 -18.44 5.98
CA THR A 55 -7.57 -19.45 5.46
C THR A 55 -7.31 -19.78 4.00
N ASP A 56 -8.12 -20.69 3.46
CA ASP A 56 -8.21 -20.88 2.01
C ASP A 56 -8.73 -19.61 1.31
N ILE A 57 -8.41 -19.47 0.03
CA ILE A 57 -8.83 -18.33 -0.79
C ILE A 57 -10.34 -18.47 -1.11
N PHE A 58 -11.12 -17.43 -0.85
CA PHE A 58 -12.57 -17.44 -1.10
C PHE A 58 -12.94 -17.06 -2.53
N PHE A 59 -12.39 -15.96 -3.04
CA PHE A 59 -12.68 -15.42 -4.37
C PHE A 59 -11.51 -15.64 -5.32
N GLY A 60 -11.05 -16.87 -5.47
CA GLY A 60 -9.92 -17.17 -6.36
C GLY A 60 -10.09 -16.52 -7.73
N GLY A 61 -9.12 -15.71 -8.15
CA GLY A 61 -9.23 -14.81 -9.30
C GLY A 61 -9.67 -15.50 -10.60
N ILE A 62 -9.33 -16.78 -10.81
CA ILE A 62 -9.79 -17.58 -11.95
C ILE A 62 -11.27 -17.89 -11.83
N ASN A 63 -11.73 -18.31 -10.65
CA ASN A 63 -13.14 -18.63 -10.42
C ASN A 63 -14.03 -17.41 -10.59
N VAL A 64 -13.61 -16.27 -10.04
CA VAL A 64 -14.32 -14.99 -10.17
C VAL A 64 -14.43 -14.58 -11.65
N TYR A 65 -13.35 -14.66 -12.40
CA TYR A 65 -13.35 -14.36 -13.84
C TYR A 65 -14.27 -15.30 -14.63
N LEU A 66 -14.22 -16.62 -14.35
CA LEU A 66 -15.06 -17.59 -15.02
C LEU A 66 -16.54 -17.41 -14.69
N GLN A 67 -16.89 -17.11 -13.43
CA GLN A 67 -18.28 -16.85 -13.01
C GLN A 67 -18.85 -15.58 -13.65
N GLN A 68 -18.00 -14.57 -13.87
CA GLN A 68 -18.37 -13.34 -14.56
C GLN A 68 -18.67 -13.60 -16.05
N LYS A 69 -17.83 -14.36 -16.74
CA LYS A 69 -17.90 -14.57 -18.20
C LYS A 69 -18.83 -15.73 -18.62
N LEU A 70 -18.94 -16.76 -17.80
CA LEU A 70 -19.63 -18.01 -18.13
C LEU A 70 -20.66 -18.40 -17.06
N PRO A 71 -21.96 -18.22 -17.31
CA PRO A 71 -23.03 -18.51 -16.32
C PRO A 71 -23.00 -19.92 -15.74
N PHE A 72 -22.48 -20.90 -16.48
CA PHE A 72 -22.34 -22.29 -16.01
C PHE A 72 -21.48 -22.40 -14.75
N PHE A 73 -20.38 -21.61 -14.64
CA PHE A 73 -19.49 -21.64 -13.48
C PHE A 73 -20.10 -21.06 -12.20
N ARG A 74 -21.21 -20.33 -12.28
CA ARG A 74 -21.96 -19.83 -11.11
C ARG A 74 -22.58 -20.95 -10.29
N ARG A 75 -22.78 -22.15 -10.89
CA ARG A 75 -23.38 -23.32 -10.26
C ARG A 75 -22.48 -24.56 -10.29
N SER A 76 -21.19 -24.38 -10.59
CA SER A 76 -20.23 -25.49 -10.66
C SER A 76 -20.04 -26.17 -9.28
N PRO A 77 -19.79 -27.49 -9.22
CA PRO A 77 -19.49 -28.18 -7.97
C PRO A 77 -18.20 -27.73 -7.30
N ALA A 78 -18.15 -27.77 -5.98
CA ALA A 78 -17.01 -27.29 -5.19
C ALA A 78 -15.66 -27.99 -5.50
N TRP A 79 -15.66 -29.24 -6.00
CA TRP A 79 -14.43 -29.92 -6.39
C TRP A 79 -13.75 -29.26 -7.61
N LEU A 80 -14.53 -28.67 -8.51
CA LEU A 80 -14.02 -27.97 -9.68
C LEU A 80 -13.33 -26.66 -9.27
N ASP A 81 -13.85 -25.97 -8.24
CA ASP A 81 -13.26 -24.77 -7.69
C ASP A 81 -11.87 -25.01 -7.09
N ARG A 82 -11.68 -26.17 -6.40
CA ARG A 82 -10.37 -26.55 -5.85
C ARG A 82 -9.31 -26.70 -6.93
N LEU A 83 -9.68 -27.18 -8.11
CA LEU A 83 -8.78 -27.31 -9.25
C LEU A 83 -8.36 -25.93 -9.78
N PHE A 84 -9.30 -24.97 -9.88
CA PHE A 84 -9.04 -23.62 -10.37
C PHE A 84 -8.39 -22.72 -9.32
N ASN A 85 -8.55 -23.02 -8.03
CA ASN A 85 -7.88 -22.30 -6.93
C ASN A 85 -6.48 -22.88 -6.63
N ALA A 86 -6.02 -23.88 -7.36
CA ALA A 86 -4.66 -24.40 -7.20
C ALA A 86 -3.63 -23.27 -7.40
N THR A 87 -2.79 -23.05 -6.39
CA THR A 87 -1.83 -21.92 -6.33
C THR A 87 -0.91 -21.84 -7.55
N GLY A 88 -0.56 -22.96 -8.17
CA GLY A 88 0.23 -22.99 -9.40
C GLY A 88 -0.50 -22.41 -10.62
N LEU A 89 -1.80 -22.66 -10.75
CA LEU A 89 -2.62 -22.15 -11.84
C LEU A 89 -2.91 -20.66 -11.66
N LEU A 90 -3.21 -20.24 -10.43
CA LEU A 90 -3.41 -18.83 -10.08
C LEU A 90 -2.17 -17.99 -10.37
N ARG A 91 -0.97 -18.51 -10.07
CA ARG A 91 0.32 -17.84 -10.42
C ARG A 91 0.52 -17.69 -11.93
N ALA A 92 0.19 -18.73 -12.71
CA ALA A 92 0.34 -18.70 -14.15
C ALA A 92 -0.61 -17.66 -14.80
N VAL A 93 -1.82 -17.51 -14.27
CA VAL A 93 -2.80 -16.54 -14.75
C VAL A 93 -2.48 -15.13 -14.26
N ALA A 94 -2.02 -14.96 -13.03
CA ALA A 94 -1.58 -13.66 -12.52
C ALA A 94 -0.46 -13.04 -13.38
N LYS A 95 0.46 -13.85 -13.93
CA LYS A 95 1.47 -13.39 -14.89
C LYS A 95 0.89 -12.87 -16.22
N ARG A 96 -0.36 -13.21 -16.54
CA ARG A 96 -1.07 -12.79 -17.76
C ARG A 96 -2.19 -11.78 -17.49
N SER A 97 -2.31 -11.25 -16.27
CA SER A 97 -3.37 -10.31 -15.86
C SER A 97 -3.39 -8.98 -16.66
N HIS A 98 -2.33 -8.67 -17.40
CA HIS A 98 -2.31 -7.55 -18.36
C HIS A 98 -3.26 -7.71 -19.58
N MET A 99 -4.03 -8.80 -19.66
CA MET A 99 -4.93 -9.10 -20.77
C MET A 99 -6.38 -8.64 -20.54
N THR A 100 -6.70 -8.05 -19.38
CA THR A 100 -8.05 -7.53 -19.10
C THR A 100 -8.18 -6.08 -19.57
N SER A 101 -9.33 -5.75 -20.18
CA SER A 101 -9.59 -4.38 -20.63
C SER A 101 -10.02 -3.47 -19.46
N PRO A 102 -9.85 -2.14 -19.55
CA PRO A 102 -10.35 -1.20 -18.55
C PRO A 102 -11.85 -1.36 -18.26
N ARG A 103 -12.65 -1.72 -19.29
CA ARG A 103 -14.08 -2.00 -19.13
C ARG A 103 -14.32 -3.24 -18.26
N GLU A 104 -13.58 -4.31 -18.48
CA GLU A 104 -13.70 -5.55 -17.68
C GLU A 104 -13.31 -5.32 -16.22
N HIS A 105 -12.32 -4.45 -15.95
CA HIS A 105 -11.98 -4.01 -14.61
C HIS A 105 -13.12 -3.24 -13.96
N GLY A 106 -13.80 -2.35 -14.69
CA GLY A 106 -14.97 -1.61 -14.21
C GLY A 106 -16.15 -2.52 -13.88
N GLU A 107 -16.48 -3.48 -14.77
CA GLU A 107 -17.54 -4.47 -14.52
C GLU A 107 -17.25 -5.31 -13.27
N MET A 108 -15.99 -5.71 -13.07
CA MET A 108 -15.59 -6.50 -11.91
C MET A 108 -15.62 -5.68 -10.61
N ALA A 109 -15.10 -4.46 -10.63
CA ALA A 109 -15.11 -3.56 -9.48
C ALA A 109 -16.54 -3.28 -9.01
N LEU A 110 -17.43 -2.97 -9.94
CA LEU A 110 -18.84 -2.74 -9.65
C LEU A 110 -19.51 -4.00 -9.09
N ALA A 111 -19.25 -5.17 -9.67
CA ALA A 111 -19.79 -6.43 -9.19
C ALA A 111 -19.31 -6.79 -7.77
N MET A 112 -18.12 -6.35 -7.37
CA MET A 112 -17.62 -6.51 -6.00
C MET A 112 -18.27 -5.53 -5.03
N LEU A 113 -18.54 -4.30 -5.44
CA LEU A 113 -19.25 -3.30 -4.63
C LEU A 113 -20.77 -3.60 -4.53
N GLU A 114 -21.35 -4.18 -5.57
CA GLU A 114 -22.74 -4.63 -5.61
C GLU A 114 -22.83 -6.16 -5.42
N ILE A 115 -22.11 -6.73 -4.44
CA ILE A 115 -21.89 -8.17 -4.30
C ILE A 115 -23.19 -8.99 -4.25
N GLU A 116 -24.27 -8.45 -3.69
CA GLU A 116 -25.56 -9.09 -3.52
C GLU A 116 -26.27 -9.40 -4.86
N SER A 117 -26.11 -8.51 -5.84
CA SER A 117 -26.65 -8.66 -7.20
C SER A 117 -25.63 -9.25 -8.18
N SER A 118 -24.44 -9.57 -7.70
CA SER A 118 -23.33 -10.02 -8.53
C SER A 118 -23.39 -11.51 -8.88
N PRO A 119 -22.63 -11.95 -9.88
CA PRO A 119 -22.50 -13.38 -10.21
C PRO A 119 -21.73 -14.18 -9.16
N PHE A 120 -21.23 -13.56 -8.07
CA PHE A 120 -20.32 -14.16 -7.09
C PHE A 120 -21.03 -14.72 -5.85
N ALA A 121 -22.36 -14.91 -5.90
CA ALA A 121 -23.18 -15.42 -4.78
C ALA A 121 -22.61 -16.71 -4.15
N LYS A 122 -22.06 -17.61 -4.97
CA LYS A 122 -21.46 -18.87 -4.51
C LYS A 122 -20.22 -18.63 -3.64
N GLU A 123 -19.34 -17.74 -4.04
CA GLU A 123 -18.12 -17.45 -3.28
C GLU A 123 -18.45 -16.63 -2.02
N THR A 124 -19.40 -15.71 -2.12
CA THR A 124 -19.94 -14.98 -0.97
C THR A 124 -20.51 -15.93 0.08
N GLU A 125 -21.32 -16.92 -0.33
CA GLU A 125 -21.90 -17.89 0.57
C GLU A 125 -20.82 -18.75 1.27
N LYS A 126 -19.76 -19.16 0.58
CA LYS A 126 -18.63 -19.87 1.20
C LYS A 126 -17.95 -19.04 2.28
N LEU A 127 -17.70 -17.74 2.01
CA LEU A 127 -17.12 -16.83 2.98
C LEU A 127 -18.02 -16.70 4.22
N LEU A 128 -19.32 -16.49 4.03
CA LEU A 128 -20.28 -16.35 5.12
C LEU A 128 -20.37 -17.61 5.97
N GLN A 129 -20.45 -18.79 5.34
CA GLN A 129 -20.47 -20.08 6.05
C GLN A 129 -19.18 -20.32 6.85
N TRP A 130 -18.05 -19.83 6.37
CA TRP A 130 -16.81 -19.91 7.14
C TRP A 130 -16.86 -18.98 8.35
N LEU A 131 -17.28 -17.72 8.18
CA LEU A 131 -17.43 -16.75 9.25
C LEU A 131 -18.48 -17.17 10.28
N GLU A 132 -19.60 -17.78 9.87
CA GLU A 132 -20.60 -18.31 10.78
C GLU A 132 -20.09 -19.49 11.65
N ARG A 133 -19.15 -20.28 11.13
CA ARG A 133 -18.49 -21.35 11.91
C ARG A 133 -17.36 -20.84 12.79
N HIS A 134 -16.81 -19.66 12.50
CA HIS A 134 -15.75 -19.00 13.23
C HIS A 134 -16.15 -17.53 13.48
N PRO A 135 -17.20 -17.31 14.31
CA PRO A 135 -17.80 -15.99 14.45
C PRO A 135 -16.80 -14.96 14.99
N PRO A 136 -16.50 -13.90 14.22
CA PRO A 136 -15.65 -12.81 14.70
C PRO A 136 -16.47 -11.79 15.51
N ASP A 137 -15.82 -11.14 16.46
CA ASP A 137 -16.36 -9.94 17.11
C ASP A 137 -16.24 -8.72 16.17
N LEU A 138 -15.21 -8.74 15.32
CA LEU A 138 -14.89 -7.66 14.40
C LEU A 138 -14.44 -8.18 13.04
N VAL A 139 -15.03 -7.66 11.97
CA VAL A 139 -14.56 -7.83 10.60
C VAL A 139 -13.87 -6.55 10.12
N VAL A 140 -12.64 -6.69 9.60
CA VAL A 140 -11.88 -5.59 9.02
C VAL A 140 -11.80 -5.78 7.51
N LEU A 141 -12.41 -4.88 6.77
CA LEU A 141 -12.24 -4.77 5.32
C LEU A 141 -10.97 -3.97 5.06
N SER A 142 -9.90 -4.64 4.66
CA SER A 142 -8.58 -4.01 4.55
C SER A 142 -8.47 -3.00 3.41
N ASN A 143 -9.45 -3.00 2.51
CA ASN A 143 -9.56 -2.07 1.39
C ASN A 143 -11.05 -1.76 1.13
N ALA A 144 -11.38 -0.50 0.88
CA ALA A 144 -12.77 -0.06 0.69
C ALA A 144 -13.46 -0.63 -0.56
N LEU A 145 -12.72 -1.20 -1.53
CA LEU A 145 -13.32 -1.96 -2.63
C LEU A 145 -14.03 -3.23 -2.16
N LEU A 146 -13.76 -3.68 -0.93
CA LEU A 146 -14.47 -4.80 -0.29
C LEU A 146 -15.74 -4.36 0.45
N ALA A 147 -16.10 -3.09 0.42
CA ALA A 147 -17.29 -2.56 1.11
C ALA A 147 -18.60 -3.20 0.64
N GLY A 148 -18.65 -3.81 -0.55
CA GLY A 148 -19.82 -4.58 -0.99
C GLY A 148 -20.26 -5.67 -0.03
N PHE A 149 -19.36 -6.17 0.84
CA PHE A 149 -19.69 -7.17 1.84
C PHE A 149 -20.42 -6.63 3.08
N THR A 150 -20.36 -5.32 3.36
CA THR A 150 -20.91 -4.72 4.61
C THR A 150 -22.35 -5.12 4.87
N ALA A 151 -23.26 -4.89 3.93
CA ALA A 151 -24.68 -5.21 4.07
C ALA A 151 -24.92 -6.72 4.31
N THR A 152 -24.19 -7.57 3.61
CA THR A 152 -24.34 -9.02 3.72
C THR A 152 -23.79 -9.56 5.05
N LEU A 153 -22.63 -9.04 5.49
CA LEU A 153 -22.06 -9.37 6.80
C LEU A 153 -23.02 -8.96 7.91
N ARG A 154 -23.54 -7.74 7.86
CA ARG A 154 -24.45 -7.21 8.89
C ARG A 154 -25.77 -7.99 9.01
N ARG A 155 -26.28 -8.56 7.92
CA ARG A 155 -27.49 -9.41 7.96
C ARG A 155 -27.24 -10.81 8.51
N ARG A 156 -26.04 -11.34 8.36
CA ARG A 156 -25.74 -12.74 8.65
C ARG A 156 -24.93 -12.92 9.95
N LEU A 157 -24.23 -11.91 10.39
CA LEU A 157 -23.31 -11.97 11.53
C LEU A 157 -23.61 -10.86 12.53
N ASP A 158 -23.50 -11.20 13.81
CA ASP A 158 -23.53 -10.23 14.90
C ASP A 158 -22.09 -9.80 15.21
N CYS A 159 -21.54 -8.94 14.34
CA CYS A 159 -20.17 -8.46 14.46
C CYS A 159 -20.07 -6.98 14.07
N LYS A 160 -19.00 -6.32 14.52
CA LYS A 160 -18.67 -4.96 14.10
C LYS A 160 -17.89 -4.99 12.78
N ILE A 161 -17.99 -3.91 12.00
CA ILE A 161 -17.33 -3.79 10.69
C ILE A 161 -16.52 -2.52 10.63
N ILE A 162 -15.21 -2.68 10.42
CA ILE A 162 -14.30 -1.57 10.11
C ILE A 162 -13.95 -1.65 8.62
N ALA A 163 -14.01 -0.54 7.88
CA ALA A 163 -13.50 -0.47 6.52
C ALA A 163 -12.31 0.50 6.45
N CYS A 164 -11.21 0.04 5.83
CA CYS A 164 -9.98 0.80 5.67
C CYS A 164 -9.85 1.34 4.25
N PHE A 165 -9.37 2.58 4.12
CA PHE A 165 -8.96 3.19 2.86
C PHE A 165 -7.47 2.98 2.60
N GLN A 166 -7.07 2.72 1.32
CA GLN A 166 -5.71 2.32 0.96
C GLN A 166 -5.19 2.85 -0.40
N GLY A 167 -5.88 3.82 -1.02
CA GLY A 167 -5.50 4.36 -2.33
C GLY A 167 -6.42 3.91 -3.46
N GLU A 168 -7.71 3.75 -3.18
CA GLU A 168 -8.74 3.31 -4.12
C GLU A 168 -9.04 4.35 -5.20
N ASP A 169 -8.82 5.63 -4.90
CA ASP A 169 -9.08 6.77 -5.78
C ASP A 169 -8.40 6.61 -7.14
N SER A 170 -7.11 6.29 -7.15
CA SER A 170 -6.36 6.13 -8.40
C SER A 170 -6.95 5.04 -9.31
N PHE A 171 -7.43 3.95 -8.71
CA PHE A 171 -8.05 2.86 -9.45
C PHE A 171 -9.45 3.25 -9.96
N LEU A 172 -10.30 3.79 -9.08
CA LEU A 172 -11.68 4.14 -9.43
C LEU A 172 -11.75 5.30 -10.43
N ASP A 173 -10.93 6.34 -10.24
CA ASP A 173 -10.87 7.49 -11.15
C ASP A 173 -10.35 7.10 -12.54
N GLY A 174 -9.55 6.04 -12.64
CA GLY A 174 -9.07 5.46 -13.91
C GLY A 174 -10.09 4.60 -14.65
N LEU A 175 -11.23 4.29 -14.05
CA LEU A 175 -12.26 3.47 -14.71
C LEU A 175 -13.01 4.27 -15.79
N PRO A 176 -13.41 3.62 -16.91
CA PRO A 176 -14.26 4.26 -17.91
C PRO A 176 -15.69 4.44 -17.37
N GLU A 177 -16.39 5.46 -17.90
CA GLU A 177 -17.83 5.60 -17.65
C GLU A 177 -18.63 4.46 -18.30
N PRO A 178 -19.76 4.03 -17.69
CA PRO A 178 -20.38 4.56 -16.45
C PRO A 178 -19.81 3.93 -15.15
N PHE A 179 -18.78 3.09 -15.24
CA PHE A 179 -18.29 2.31 -14.09
C PHE A 179 -17.65 3.20 -13.02
N ARG A 180 -16.93 4.24 -13.43
CA ARG A 180 -16.33 5.19 -12.48
C ARG A 180 -17.40 5.79 -11.56
N THR A 181 -18.40 6.43 -12.12
CA THR A 181 -19.51 7.05 -11.36
C THR A 181 -20.23 6.01 -10.50
N ARG A 182 -20.64 4.90 -11.07
CA ARG A 182 -21.37 3.85 -10.34
C ARG A 182 -20.57 3.21 -9.21
N CYS A 183 -19.27 3.01 -9.39
CA CYS A 183 -18.43 2.45 -8.33
C CYS A 183 -18.30 3.41 -7.15
N TRP A 184 -18.14 4.72 -7.38
CA TRP A 184 -18.12 5.71 -6.31
C TRP A 184 -19.46 5.78 -5.55
N GLU A 185 -20.58 5.77 -6.26
CA GLU A 185 -21.92 5.73 -5.66
C GLU A 185 -22.12 4.48 -4.82
N ALA A 186 -21.85 3.30 -5.39
CA ALA A 186 -21.97 2.03 -4.68
C ALA A 186 -21.05 1.97 -3.45
N MET A 187 -19.80 2.44 -3.56
CA MET A 187 -18.86 2.50 -2.42
C MET A 187 -19.40 3.39 -1.31
N ARG A 188 -19.90 4.58 -1.62
CA ARG A 188 -20.52 5.49 -0.63
C ARG A 188 -21.63 4.79 0.13
N ASP A 189 -22.58 4.19 -0.61
CA ASP A 189 -23.76 3.58 -0.01
C ASP A 189 -23.39 2.38 0.88
N ARG A 190 -22.39 1.59 0.49
CA ARG A 190 -21.90 0.45 1.28
C ARG A 190 -21.08 0.85 2.50
N LEU A 191 -20.24 1.88 2.37
CA LEU A 191 -19.44 2.38 3.49
C LEU A 191 -20.31 3.01 4.60
N ALA A 192 -21.48 3.54 4.27
CA ALA A 192 -22.45 4.05 5.24
C ALA A 192 -22.95 2.96 6.22
N GLU A 193 -22.81 1.68 5.86
CA GLU A 193 -23.19 0.55 6.69
C GLU A 193 -22.05 0.01 7.59
N ALA A 194 -20.82 0.52 7.45
CA ALA A 194 -19.71 0.18 8.33
C ALA A 194 -19.83 0.91 9.67
N ASP A 195 -19.37 0.26 10.77
CA ASP A 195 -19.36 0.89 12.10
C ASP A 195 -18.27 1.95 12.23
N GLN A 196 -17.15 1.79 11.50
CA GLN A 196 -16.04 2.72 11.51
C GLN A 196 -15.29 2.69 10.18
N LEU A 197 -14.85 3.87 9.74
CA LEU A 197 -13.95 4.04 8.61
C LEU A 197 -12.59 4.49 9.10
N ILE A 198 -11.52 3.98 8.46
CA ILE A 198 -10.14 4.32 8.80
C ILE A 198 -9.39 4.73 7.54
N ALA A 199 -8.68 5.85 7.60
CA ALA A 199 -7.75 6.30 6.56
C ALA A 199 -6.32 6.38 7.10
N PRO A 200 -5.29 6.18 6.27
CA PRO A 200 -3.90 6.17 6.71
C PRO A 200 -3.32 7.58 6.94
N SER A 201 -4.01 8.63 6.50
CA SER A 201 -3.62 10.03 6.68
C SER A 201 -4.86 10.95 6.70
N ARG A 202 -4.71 12.16 7.22
CA ARG A 202 -5.76 13.19 7.17
C ARG A 202 -6.04 13.59 5.73
N PHE A 203 -4.97 13.80 4.94
CA PHE A 203 -5.10 14.08 3.52
C PHE A 203 -6.02 13.06 2.83
N TYR A 204 -5.78 11.77 3.07
CA TYR A 204 -6.57 10.74 2.39
C TYR A 204 -8.00 10.62 2.93
N ALA A 205 -8.20 10.88 4.23
CA ALA A 205 -9.54 10.99 4.79
C ALA A 205 -10.34 12.12 4.13
N ASP A 206 -9.72 13.30 3.93
CA ASP A 206 -10.37 14.45 3.31
C ASP A 206 -10.64 14.20 1.82
N LEU A 207 -9.69 13.62 1.09
CA LEU A 207 -9.87 13.21 -0.30
C LEU A 207 -11.06 12.24 -0.45
N MET A 208 -11.16 11.24 0.44
CA MET A 208 -12.25 10.28 0.39
C MET A 208 -13.60 10.90 0.73
N ARG A 209 -13.67 11.85 1.67
CA ARG A 209 -14.90 12.64 1.91
C ARG A 209 -15.34 13.38 0.66
N GLU A 210 -14.40 14.02 -0.04
CA GLU A 210 -14.67 14.72 -1.30
C GLU A 210 -15.20 13.76 -2.38
N ARG A 211 -14.48 12.65 -2.63
CA ARG A 211 -14.82 11.66 -3.66
C ARG A 211 -16.17 10.97 -3.41
N LEU A 212 -16.49 10.71 -2.15
CA LEU A 212 -17.77 10.12 -1.75
C LEU A 212 -18.90 11.14 -1.67
N GLY A 213 -18.62 12.45 -1.82
CA GLY A 213 -19.62 13.51 -1.66
C GLY A 213 -20.21 13.55 -0.25
N ALA A 214 -19.43 13.21 0.77
CA ALA A 214 -19.85 13.06 2.15
C ALA A 214 -18.90 13.83 3.11
N PRO A 215 -18.97 15.17 3.16
CA PRO A 215 -18.00 16.01 3.89
C PRO A 215 -17.94 15.73 5.38
N ASP A 216 -19.05 15.31 5.97
CA ASP A 216 -19.15 15.03 7.42
C ASP A 216 -18.94 13.56 7.77
N LEU A 217 -18.53 12.71 6.81
CA LEU A 217 -18.32 11.28 7.03
C LEU A 217 -17.24 11.06 8.11
N PRO A 218 -17.56 10.35 9.22
CA PRO A 218 -16.59 10.12 10.27
C PRO A 218 -15.54 9.11 9.82
N ILE A 219 -14.32 9.59 9.59
CA ILE A 219 -13.16 8.76 9.21
C ILE A 219 -12.08 8.97 10.27
N ALA A 220 -11.72 7.90 10.97
CA ALA A 220 -10.59 7.92 11.90
C ALA A 220 -9.27 7.89 11.12
N VAL A 221 -8.27 8.60 11.61
CA VAL A 221 -6.94 8.58 11.00
C VAL A 221 -6.02 7.64 11.79
N MET A 222 -5.52 6.63 11.11
CA MET A 222 -4.58 5.66 11.66
C MET A 222 -3.38 5.52 10.72
N PRO A 223 -2.27 6.22 10.99
CA PRO A 223 -1.04 6.04 10.23
C PRO A 223 -0.58 4.59 10.20
N ASN A 224 -0.09 4.16 9.05
CA ASN A 224 0.48 2.82 8.91
C ASN A 224 1.75 2.68 9.74
N GLY A 225 2.02 1.46 10.19
CA GLY A 225 3.25 1.09 10.89
C GLY A 225 4.20 0.27 10.03
N THR A 226 5.45 0.23 10.44
CA THR A 226 6.49 -0.62 9.86
C THR A 226 7.29 -1.32 10.95
N GLU A 227 7.88 -2.46 10.59
CA GLU A 227 8.84 -3.14 11.47
C GLU A 227 10.09 -2.27 11.66
N PRO A 228 10.69 -2.25 12.84
CA PRO A 228 11.93 -1.54 13.07
C PRO A 228 13.06 -2.12 12.19
N ALA A 229 13.96 -1.28 11.72
CA ALA A 229 15.15 -1.76 11.06
C ALA A 229 16.00 -2.60 12.04
N PRO A 230 16.62 -3.71 11.58
CA PRO A 230 17.36 -4.65 12.44
C PRO A 230 18.52 -4.03 13.21
N ALA A 231 19.09 -2.94 12.72
CA ALA A 231 20.13 -2.16 13.40
C ALA A 231 20.02 -0.68 13.01
N PRO A 232 20.39 0.26 13.91
CA PRO A 232 20.54 1.65 13.48
C PRO A 232 21.63 1.72 12.42
N PRO A 233 21.43 2.50 11.35
CA PRO A 233 22.43 2.62 10.32
C PRO A 233 23.72 3.18 10.94
N PRO A 234 24.90 2.74 10.46
CA PRO A 234 26.17 3.36 10.86
C PRO A 234 26.13 4.86 10.53
N ALA A 235 26.87 5.64 11.31
CA ALA A 235 27.09 7.04 10.98
C ALA A 235 27.55 7.16 9.51
N PRO A 236 27.25 8.27 8.80
CA PRO A 236 27.64 8.42 7.40
C PRO A 236 29.11 8.05 7.23
N SER A 237 29.36 6.97 6.49
CA SER A 237 30.73 6.56 6.16
C SER A 237 31.32 7.57 5.16
N ALA A 238 32.63 7.50 4.94
CA ALA A 238 33.32 8.27 3.91
C ALA A 238 32.90 7.89 2.46
N GLU A 239 31.82 7.15 2.30
CA GLU A 239 31.23 6.77 1.02
C GLU A 239 30.53 7.95 0.34
N PRO A 240 30.51 7.99 -1.00
CA PRO A 240 29.77 9.01 -1.73
C PRO A 240 28.31 9.08 -1.30
N PRO A 241 27.73 10.29 -1.13
CA PRO A 241 26.33 10.42 -0.74
C PRO A 241 25.42 9.78 -1.77
N THR A 242 24.47 8.97 -1.28
CA THR A 242 23.55 8.22 -2.12
C THR A 242 22.12 8.71 -1.94
N ILE A 243 21.53 9.19 -3.04
CA ILE A 243 20.09 9.47 -3.11
C ILE A 243 19.36 8.14 -3.36
N GLY A 244 18.50 7.75 -2.45
CA GLY A 244 17.76 6.50 -2.54
C GLY A 244 16.31 6.69 -3.01
N TYR A 245 15.84 5.78 -3.83
CA TYR A 245 14.46 5.66 -4.28
C TYR A 245 13.98 4.22 -4.08
N LEU A 246 12.78 4.05 -3.52
CA LEU A 246 12.13 2.75 -3.36
C LEU A 246 10.63 2.87 -3.59
N ALA A 247 10.16 2.50 -4.78
CA ALA A 247 8.74 2.41 -5.11
C ALA A 247 8.54 1.56 -6.38
N ARG A 248 7.29 1.30 -6.76
CA ARG A 248 7.01 0.72 -8.09
C ARG A 248 7.61 1.61 -9.18
N MET A 249 8.28 1.01 -10.16
CA MET A 249 8.90 1.74 -11.27
C MET A 249 7.87 2.07 -12.35
N ILE A 250 6.97 2.99 -12.05
CA ILE A 250 5.88 3.48 -12.93
C ILE A 250 5.95 5.02 -13.03
N PRO A 251 5.39 5.63 -14.08
CA PRO A 251 5.45 7.08 -14.30
C PRO A 251 4.95 7.90 -13.11
N GLU A 252 3.85 7.48 -12.50
CA GLU A 252 3.19 8.19 -11.40
C GLU A 252 4.06 8.28 -10.13
N LYS A 253 5.10 7.45 -10.01
CA LYS A 253 6.09 7.53 -8.93
C LYS A 253 7.25 8.49 -9.22
N GLY A 254 7.19 9.22 -10.35
CA GLY A 254 8.06 10.35 -10.66
C GLY A 254 9.51 9.99 -11.02
N LEU A 255 9.77 8.81 -11.58
CA LEU A 255 11.12 8.39 -11.97
C LEU A 255 11.79 9.31 -12.98
N GLU A 256 11.02 9.96 -13.88
CA GLU A 256 11.57 10.93 -14.82
C GLU A 256 12.09 12.17 -14.09
N LEU A 257 11.27 12.70 -13.16
CA LEU A 257 11.66 13.84 -12.31
C LEU A 257 12.89 13.51 -11.46
N LEU A 258 12.98 12.29 -10.93
CA LEU A 258 14.11 11.80 -10.16
C LEU A 258 15.40 11.83 -10.98
N VAL A 259 15.36 11.28 -12.19
CA VAL A 259 16.54 11.23 -13.08
C VAL A 259 16.96 12.63 -13.53
N ASP A 260 16.01 13.50 -13.86
CA ASP A 260 16.29 14.88 -14.23
C ASP A 260 16.94 15.67 -13.07
N ALA A 261 16.39 15.53 -11.88
CA ALA A 261 16.96 16.14 -10.67
C ALA A 261 18.37 15.61 -10.38
N PHE A 262 18.60 14.31 -10.58
CA PHE A 262 19.94 13.72 -10.38
C PHE A 262 20.96 14.25 -11.40
N ILE A 263 20.60 14.34 -12.66
CA ILE A 263 21.46 14.93 -13.71
C ILE A 263 21.81 16.38 -13.35
N HIS A 264 20.81 17.16 -12.90
CA HIS A 264 21.02 18.55 -12.47
C HIS A 264 21.93 18.66 -11.24
N LEU A 265 21.74 17.82 -10.22
CA LEU A 265 22.62 17.77 -9.04
C LEU A 265 24.08 17.52 -9.42
N ARG A 266 24.32 16.58 -10.33
CA ARG A 266 25.66 16.15 -10.73
C ARG A 266 26.38 17.16 -11.62
N ARG A 267 25.68 17.76 -12.57
CA ARG A 267 26.28 18.63 -13.59
C ARG A 267 26.35 20.09 -13.18
N ASP A 268 25.28 20.57 -12.52
CA ASP A 268 25.10 22.02 -12.36
C ASP A 268 25.26 22.47 -10.91
N LEU A 269 25.03 21.59 -9.93
CA LEU A 269 25.00 21.97 -8.52
C LEU A 269 26.22 21.54 -7.70
N GLY A 270 27.27 21.01 -8.33
CA GLY A 270 28.59 20.83 -7.70
C GLY A 270 28.73 19.56 -6.82
N HIS A 271 27.92 18.58 -6.99
CA HIS A 271 28.06 17.26 -6.30
C HIS A 271 28.48 16.12 -7.24
N PRO A 272 29.70 16.15 -7.78
CA PRO A 272 30.17 15.22 -8.81
C PRO A 272 30.29 13.75 -8.32
N ASN A 273 30.29 13.52 -7.01
CA ASN A 273 30.42 12.19 -6.40
C ASN A 273 29.08 11.62 -5.91
N ALA A 274 27.98 12.38 -5.98
CA ALA A 274 26.68 11.87 -5.56
C ALA A 274 26.25 10.66 -6.41
N ARG A 275 25.62 9.67 -5.79
CA ARG A 275 25.10 8.46 -6.46
C ARG A 275 23.59 8.40 -6.35
N LEU A 276 22.96 7.67 -7.27
CA LEU A 276 21.54 7.40 -7.26
C LEU A 276 21.31 5.88 -7.16
N HIS A 277 20.41 5.47 -6.27
CA HIS A 277 20.01 4.06 -6.18
C HIS A 277 18.49 3.95 -6.35
N ILE A 278 18.06 3.31 -7.42
CA ILE A 278 16.67 3.10 -7.80
C ILE A 278 16.30 1.65 -7.53
N ALA A 279 15.33 1.43 -6.63
CA ALA A 279 14.85 0.12 -6.26
C ALA A 279 13.32 0.04 -6.27
N GLY A 280 12.80 -1.16 -6.32
CA GLY A 280 11.36 -1.43 -6.25
C GLY A 280 10.88 -2.46 -7.27
N SER A 281 9.57 -2.65 -7.39
CA SER A 281 9.04 -3.59 -8.38
C SER A 281 9.16 -3.02 -9.79
N ASP A 282 9.63 -3.88 -10.70
CA ASP A 282 9.74 -3.54 -12.12
C ASP A 282 8.33 -3.48 -12.74
N GLY A 283 7.89 -2.28 -13.10
CA GLY A 283 6.54 -2.03 -13.60
C GLY A 283 6.48 -1.70 -15.09
N ASP A 284 7.35 -0.83 -15.58
CA ASP A 284 7.40 -0.40 -16.98
C ASP A 284 8.81 -0.49 -17.55
N HIS A 285 9.09 -1.59 -18.24
CA HIS A 285 10.37 -1.81 -18.91
C HIS A 285 10.74 -0.74 -19.93
N ARG A 286 9.75 -0.09 -20.58
CA ARG A 286 10.00 0.97 -21.58
C ARG A 286 10.47 2.25 -20.88
N LEU A 287 9.83 2.60 -19.76
CA LEU A 287 10.24 3.71 -18.92
C LEU A 287 11.69 3.52 -18.47
N GLY A 288 12.00 2.36 -17.85
CA GLY A 288 13.34 2.06 -17.38
C GLY A 288 14.41 2.13 -18.48
N ALA A 289 14.14 1.60 -19.68
CA ALA A 289 15.04 1.69 -20.82
C ALA A 289 15.23 3.15 -21.31
N GLY A 290 14.17 3.95 -21.28
CA GLY A 290 14.24 5.38 -21.63
C GLY A 290 15.14 6.16 -20.68
N LEU A 291 14.98 5.95 -19.37
CA LEU A 291 15.76 6.62 -18.33
C LEU A 291 17.24 6.23 -18.37
N LYS A 292 17.55 4.95 -18.61
CA LYS A 292 18.94 4.48 -18.78
C LYS A 292 19.64 5.18 -19.95
N ARG A 293 18.96 5.35 -21.10
CA ARG A 293 19.52 6.11 -22.22
C ARG A 293 19.78 7.60 -21.89
N ARG A 294 18.90 8.22 -21.06
CA ARG A 294 19.11 9.62 -20.62
C ARG A 294 20.33 9.74 -19.71
N LEU A 295 20.52 8.80 -18.81
CA LEU A 295 21.69 8.73 -17.93
C LEU A 295 22.97 8.47 -18.73
N ASP A 296 22.92 7.59 -19.73
CA ASP A 296 24.06 7.33 -20.62
C ASP A 296 24.47 8.58 -21.41
N ALA A 297 23.51 9.29 -22.02
CA ALA A 297 23.76 10.57 -22.70
C ALA A 297 24.29 11.65 -21.71
N ALA A 298 24.01 11.52 -20.43
CA ALA A 298 24.55 12.37 -19.39
C ALA A 298 25.93 11.91 -18.88
N GLY A 299 26.44 10.74 -19.27
CA GLY A 299 27.69 10.17 -18.76
C GLY A 299 27.60 9.74 -17.30
N LEU A 300 26.41 9.34 -16.82
CA LEU A 300 26.11 9.03 -15.42
C LEU A 300 25.68 7.60 -15.18
N THR A 301 25.84 6.69 -16.15
CA THR A 301 25.39 5.30 -16.06
C THR A 301 26.02 4.57 -14.88
N ASP A 302 27.31 4.74 -14.64
CA ASP A 302 28.08 4.09 -13.58
C ASP A 302 27.79 4.65 -12.17
N ASP A 303 27.12 5.79 -12.09
CA ASP A 303 26.74 6.44 -10.84
C ASP A 303 25.32 6.08 -10.38
N VAL A 304 24.60 5.24 -11.17
CA VAL A 304 23.23 4.84 -10.89
C VAL A 304 23.13 3.32 -10.72
N THR A 305 22.69 2.89 -9.55
CA THR A 305 22.38 1.50 -9.25
C THR A 305 20.92 1.22 -9.46
N TRP A 306 20.58 0.12 -10.17
CA TRP A 306 19.20 -0.35 -10.37
C TRP A 306 19.04 -1.69 -9.67
N SER A 307 18.07 -1.76 -8.74
CA SER A 307 17.77 -2.96 -7.96
C SER A 307 16.27 -3.32 -8.06
N PRO A 308 15.84 -3.93 -9.18
CA PRO A 308 14.44 -4.33 -9.33
C PRO A 308 14.12 -5.54 -8.44
N ASN A 309 12.91 -5.56 -7.87
CA ASN A 309 12.34 -6.69 -7.14
C ASN A 309 13.22 -7.18 -5.96
N VAL A 310 13.76 -6.25 -5.19
CA VAL A 310 14.57 -6.57 -3.99
C VAL A 310 13.75 -7.33 -2.94
N SER A 311 14.36 -8.31 -2.29
CA SER A 311 13.79 -9.02 -1.15
C SER A 311 13.69 -8.10 0.08
N GLN A 312 12.91 -8.50 1.09
CA GLN A 312 12.78 -7.72 2.33
C GLN A 312 14.12 -7.53 3.05
N THR A 313 14.98 -8.54 3.05
CA THR A 313 16.32 -8.47 3.67
C THR A 313 17.23 -7.51 2.92
N GLU A 314 17.28 -7.61 1.58
CA GLU A 314 18.05 -6.69 0.74
C GLU A 314 17.55 -5.26 0.87
N LYS A 315 16.24 -5.05 0.97
CA LYS A 315 15.63 -3.74 1.16
C LYS A 315 16.14 -3.04 2.41
N SER A 316 16.16 -3.72 3.55
CA SER A 316 16.63 -3.15 4.82
C SER A 316 18.11 -2.76 4.74
N ALA A 317 18.96 -3.64 4.19
CA ALA A 317 20.39 -3.37 4.00
C ALA A 317 20.64 -2.22 3.02
N MET A 318 19.82 -2.11 1.99
CA MET A 318 19.91 -1.03 0.99
C MET A 318 19.49 0.32 1.59
N LEU A 319 18.35 0.39 2.27
CA LEU A 319 17.85 1.62 2.89
C LEU A 319 18.89 2.21 3.85
N SER A 320 19.58 1.39 4.65
CA SER A 320 20.57 1.87 5.61
C SER A 320 21.79 2.58 4.97
N ARG A 321 22.02 2.40 3.65
CA ARG A 321 23.10 3.04 2.89
C ARG A 321 22.70 4.38 2.27
N PHE A 322 21.41 4.73 2.29
CA PHE A 322 20.96 5.98 1.72
C PHE A 322 21.32 7.18 2.60
N THR A 323 21.74 8.25 1.97
CA THR A 323 21.97 9.54 2.63
C THR A 323 20.67 10.34 2.71
N ILE A 324 19.90 10.33 1.63
CA ILE A 324 18.60 10.99 1.47
C ILE A 324 17.68 10.02 0.76
N PHE A 325 16.43 9.97 1.18
CA PHE A 325 15.38 9.19 0.51
C PHE A 325 14.39 10.12 -0.20
N THR A 326 13.97 9.72 -1.41
CA THR A 326 13.04 10.51 -2.22
C THR A 326 12.17 9.63 -3.10
N VAL A 327 10.89 9.99 -3.23
CA VAL A 327 9.95 9.50 -4.25
C VAL A 327 9.13 10.71 -4.71
N PRO A 328 9.46 11.32 -5.84
CA PRO A 328 8.77 12.51 -6.34
C PRO A 328 7.45 12.13 -7.05
N ALA A 329 6.55 11.48 -6.32
CA ALA A 329 5.25 11.02 -6.81
C ALA A 329 4.41 12.18 -7.35
N THR A 330 3.71 11.92 -8.46
CA THR A 330 2.88 12.90 -9.18
C THR A 330 1.38 12.62 -9.07
N TYR A 331 0.99 11.65 -8.28
CA TYR A 331 -0.41 11.27 -8.01
C TYR A 331 -0.73 11.39 -6.50
N HIS A 332 -2.00 11.18 -6.13
CA HIS A 332 -2.42 11.21 -4.73
C HIS A 332 -1.87 10.01 -3.96
N GLU A 333 -0.80 10.22 -3.22
CA GLU A 333 -0.26 9.18 -2.33
C GLU A 333 -1.05 9.15 -1.03
N ALA A 334 -1.78 8.07 -0.79
CA ALA A 334 -2.60 7.92 0.41
C ALA A 334 -1.76 7.95 1.70
N PHE A 335 -0.54 7.37 1.65
CA PHE A 335 0.39 7.37 2.78
C PHE A 335 1.87 7.26 2.35
N GLY A 336 2.21 6.29 1.50
CA GLY A 336 3.59 6.03 1.09
C GLY A 336 4.36 5.22 2.14
N LEU A 337 4.08 3.92 2.28
CA LEU A 337 4.76 3.01 3.22
C LEU A 337 6.30 3.09 3.14
N TYR A 338 6.84 3.25 1.95
CA TYR A 338 8.29 3.41 1.72
C TYR A 338 8.89 4.59 2.47
N THR A 339 8.11 5.62 2.81
CA THR A 339 8.60 6.77 3.58
C THR A 339 8.92 6.37 5.02
N ILE A 340 8.02 5.64 5.66
CA ILE A 340 8.23 5.17 7.05
C ILE A 340 9.28 4.05 7.12
N GLU A 341 9.44 3.26 6.06
CA GLU A 341 10.53 2.29 5.94
C GLU A 341 11.90 3.02 5.86
N ALA A 342 11.97 4.14 5.12
CA ALA A 342 13.16 4.99 5.10
C ALA A 342 13.43 5.64 6.48
N LEU A 343 12.37 6.12 7.18
CA LEU A 343 12.51 6.64 8.54
C LEU A 343 13.01 5.58 9.51
N ALA A 344 12.54 4.33 9.40
CA ALA A 344 13.01 3.22 10.22
C ALA A 344 14.50 2.91 10.01
N ALA A 345 15.01 3.14 8.80
CA ALA A 345 16.44 3.09 8.49
C ALA A 345 17.20 4.39 8.87
N GLY A 346 16.54 5.36 9.49
CA GLY A 346 17.14 6.64 9.86
C GLY A 346 17.50 7.50 8.66
N VAL A 347 16.78 7.42 7.55
CA VAL A 347 17.08 8.17 6.33
C VAL A 347 16.17 9.39 6.22
N PRO A 348 16.73 10.62 6.15
CA PRO A 348 15.97 11.84 5.92
C PRO A 348 15.23 11.84 4.59
N LEU A 349 14.07 12.48 4.57
CA LEU A 349 13.18 12.53 3.41
C LEU A 349 13.32 13.84 2.64
N VAL A 350 13.29 13.78 1.31
CA VAL A 350 13.02 14.93 0.44
C VAL A 350 11.87 14.54 -0.49
N LEU A 351 10.69 15.11 -0.27
CA LEU A 351 9.44 14.69 -0.90
C LEU A 351 8.67 15.90 -1.44
N PRO A 352 7.74 15.70 -2.39
CA PRO A 352 6.83 16.76 -2.84
C PRO A 352 5.95 17.29 -1.71
N ARG A 353 5.68 18.60 -1.71
CA ARG A 353 4.66 19.22 -0.82
C ARG A 353 3.25 18.91 -1.32
N ALA A 354 2.89 17.65 -1.31
CA ALA A 354 1.61 17.16 -1.82
C ALA A 354 1.19 15.89 -1.07
N SER A 355 -0.08 15.56 -1.19
CA SER A 355 -0.64 14.30 -0.66
C SER A 355 -0.41 14.16 0.85
N SER A 356 -0.13 12.96 1.33
CA SER A 356 0.15 12.68 2.75
C SER A 356 1.56 13.09 3.22
N PHE A 357 2.47 13.47 2.32
CA PHE A 357 3.87 13.72 2.68
C PHE A 357 4.08 14.86 3.68
N PRO A 358 3.34 16.00 3.64
CA PRO A 358 3.45 17.04 4.67
C PRO A 358 3.16 16.52 6.09
N GLU A 359 2.21 15.60 6.24
CA GLU A 359 1.86 15.00 7.54
C GLU A 359 3.01 14.14 8.12
N ILE A 360 3.88 13.61 7.26
CA ILE A 360 5.03 12.78 7.68
C ILE A 360 6.25 13.68 7.89
N VAL A 361 6.58 14.53 6.94
CA VAL A 361 7.84 15.30 6.93
C VAL A 361 7.80 16.44 7.93
N GLU A 362 6.76 17.29 7.90
CA GLU A 362 6.68 18.48 8.76
C GLU A 362 6.37 18.14 10.20
N ALA A 363 5.40 17.21 10.42
CA ALA A 363 5.02 16.86 11.79
C ALA A 363 6.15 16.20 12.59
N ASN A 364 7.14 15.62 11.90
CA ASN A 364 8.24 14.92 12.54
C ASN A 364 9.61 15.62 12.36
N ASP A 365 9.65 16.70 11.62
CA ASP A 365 10.89 17.41 11.29
C ASP A 365 11.99 16.44 10.80
N CYS A 366 11.65 15.59 9.82
CA CYS A 366 12.50 14.48 9.38
C CYS A 366 13.00 14.62 7.93
N GLY A 367 12.96 15.84 7.38
CA GLY A 367 13.39 16.11 6.03
C GLY A 367 12.89 17.43 5.48
N ARG A 368 12.82 17.54 4.15
CA ARG A 368 12.37 18.74 3.44
C ARG A 368 11.26 18.41 2.43
N LEU A 369 10.37 19.37 2.25
CA LEU A 369 9.35 19.35 1.20
C LEU A 369 9.73 20.30 0.07
N VAL A 370 9.46 19.88 -1.17
CA VAL A 370 9.74 20.65 -2.39
C VAL A 370 8.47 20.86 -3.20
N GLU A 371 8.47 21.83 -4.12
CA GLU A 371 7.38 21.99 -5.07
C GLU A 371 7.19 20.71 -5.89
N PRO A 372 5.94 20.25 -6.05
CA PRO A 372 5.62 19.08 -6.87
C PRO A 372 6.03 19.28 -8.33
N ALA A 373 6.46 18.19 -8.97
CA ALA A 373 6.83 18.14 -10.38
C ALA A 373 7.96 19.13 -10.79
N ASP A 374 8.80 19.57 -9.85
CA ASP A 374 9.95 20.44 -10.09
C ASP A 374 11.28 19.71 -9.81
N PRO A 375 11.97 19.20 -10.84
CA PRO A 375 13.24 18.52 -10.67
C PRO A 375 14.36 19.44 -10.22
N ALA A 376 14.30 20.75 -10.51
CA ALA A 376 15.32 21.72 -10.07
C ALA A 376 15.18 22.02 -8.58
N ALA A 377 13.96 22.19 -8.09
CA ALA A 377 13.69 22.33 -6.66
C ALA A 377 14.13 21.06 -5.89
N LEU A 378 13.87 19.88 -6.45
CA LEU A 378 14.29 18.60 -5.86
C LEU A 378 15.81 18.50 -5.77
N ALA A 379 16.54 18.76 -6.84
CA ALA A 379 18.00 18.77 -6.87
C ALA A 379 18.59 19.79 -5.90
N THR A 380 18.01 21.01 -5.83
CA THR A 380 18.43 22.06 -4.90
C THR A 380 18.25 21.64 -3.45
N ALA A 381 17.14 20.98 -3.12
CA ALA A 381 16.90 20.48 -1.77
C ALA A 381 17.90 19.38 -1.37
N TRP A 382 18.26 18.49 -2.30
CA TRP A 382 19.29 17.48 -2.07
C TRP A 382 20.65 18.16 -1.83
N ARG A 383 21.07 19.10 -2.70
CA ARG A 383 22.30 19.84 -2.53
C ARG A 383 22.36 20.48 -1.15
N THR A 384 21.31 21.22 -0.78
CA THR A 384 21.29 21.94 0.50
C THR A 384 21.47 20.99 1.68
N LEU A 385 20.81 19.82 1.67
CA LEU A 385 20.99 18.83 2.74
C LEU A 385 22.38 18.18 2.74
N LEU A 386 22.98 17.98 1.59
CA LEU A 386 24.33 17.42 1.47
C LEU A 386 25.40 18.42 1.95
N ASP A 387 25.14 19.72 1.76
CA ASP A 387 26.02 20.82 2.21
C ASP A 387 25.83 21.17 3.71
N GLU A 388 24.75 20.66 4.36
CA GLU A 388 24.39 20.93 5.76
C GLU A 388 24.44 19.64 6.61
N PRO A 389 25.62 19.10 6.96
CA PRO A 389 25.74 17.82 7.65
C PRO A 389 25.09 17.80 9.04
N GLU A 390 25.03 18.93 9.73
CA GLU A 390 24.37 19.05 11.05
C GLU A 390 22.84 18.92 10.89
N ALA A 391 22.24 19.58 9.91
CA ALA A 391 20.81 19.45 9.60
C ALA A 391 20.47 18.02 9.18
N LEU A 392 21.30 17.41 8.34
CA LEU A 392 21.17 16.02 7.92
C LEU A 392 21.19 15.06 9.12
N ALA A 393 22.12 15.27 10.08
CA ALA A 393 22.21 14.48 11.30
C ALA A 393 20.97 14.67 12.20
N GLY A 394 20.46 15.89 12.32
CA GLY A 394 19.22 16.19 13.04
C GLY A 394 18.02 15.47 12.46
N TYR A 395 17.83 15.53 11.14
CA TYR A 395 16.75 14.82 10.46
C TYR A 395 16.86 13.30 10.60
N ARG A 396 18.07 12.73 10.61
CA ARG A 396 18.29 11.30 10.89
C ARG A 396 17.80 10.89 12.29
N GLN A 397 18.12 11.68 13.30
CA GLN A 397 17.66 11.42 14.68
C GLN A 397 16.13 11.51 14.76
N ASN A 398 15.54 12.53 14.16
CA ASN A 398 14.11 12.71 14.10
C ASN A 398 13.40 11.57 13.33
N ALA A 399 13.98 11.10 12.22
CA ALA A 399 13.50 9.96 11.47
C ALA A 399 13.42 8.69 12.34
N LEU A 400 14.50 8.37 13.05
CA LEU A 400 14.55 7.21 13.96
C LEU A 400 13.56 7.35 15.12
N ARG A 401 13.39 8.55 15.68
CA ARG A 401 12.40 8.81 16.72
C ARG A 401 11.00 8.59 16.19
N ALA A 402 10.64 9.21 15.06
CA ALA A 402 9.32 9.09 14.44
C ALA A 402 8.99 7.64 14.10
N SER A 403 9.94 6.87 13.58
CA SER A 403 9.73 5.47 13.24
C SER A 403 9.40 4.61 14.46
N ARG A 404 9.98 4.89 15.62
CA ARG A 404 9.76 4.14 16.87
C ARG A 404 8.50 4.55 17.59
N GLU A 405 8.25 5.86 17.70
CA GLU A 405 7.18 6.40 18.53
C GLU A 405 5.85 6.53 17.78
N ILE A 406 5.90 6.76 16.48
CA ILE A 406 4.71 7.08 15.69
C ILE A 406 4.39 6.01 14.66
N TYR A 407 5.42 5.51 13.96
CA TYR A 407 5.24 4.60 12.83
C TYR A 407 5.70 3.16 13.09
N SER A 408 5.86 2.76 14.36
CA SER A 408 6.09 1.36 14.72
C SER A 408 4.81 0.54 14.56
N MET A 409 4.96 -0.79 14.44
CA MET A 409 3.80 -1.69 14.40
C MET A 409 3.04 -1.69 15.71
N GLU A 410 3.73 -1.52 16.85
CA GLU A 410 3.13 -1.37 18.16
C GLU A 410 2.24 -0.12 18.23
N ALA A 411 2.74 1.01 17.78
CA ALA A 411 1.97 2.26 17.75
C ALA A 411 0.74 2.16 16.82
N MET A 412 0.86 1.47 15.70
CA MET A 412 -0.27 1.21 14.80
C MET A 412 -1.30 0.28 15.46
N ARG A 413 -0.84 -0.83 16.07
CA ARG A 413 -1.70 -1.75 16.83
C ARG A 413 -2.48 -1.04 17.92
N ASP A 414 -1.79 -0.23 18.74
CA ASP A 414 -2.41 0.44 19.87
C ASP A 414 -3.48 1.45 19.42
N ARG A 415 -3.23 2.16 18.30
CA ARG A 415 -4.25 3.02 17.67
C ARG A 415 -5.42 2.21 17.10
N PHE A 416 -5.14 1.07 16.48
CA PHE A 416 -6.18 0.18 16.00
C PHE A 416 -7.06 -0.30 17.13
N LEU A 417 -6.48 -0.76 18.23
CA LEU A 417 -7.23 -1.22 19.41
C LEU A 417 -8.03 -0.08 20.06
N ALA A 418 -7.46 1.12 20.16
CA ALA A 418 -8.18 2.29 20.65
C ALA A 418 -9.44 2.64 19.81
N ILE A 419 -9.45 2.29 18.53
CA ILE A 419 -10.61 2.44 17.65
C ILE A 419 -11.56 1.23 17.77
N ALA A 420 -11.03 0.02 17.80
CA ALA A 420 -11.78 -1.22 17.68
C ALA A 420 -12.45 -1.66 18.99
N GLU A 421 -11.76 -1.57 20.14
CA GLU A 421 -12.27 -2.04 21.43
C GLU A 421 -13.56 -1.35 21.88
N PRO A 422 -13.72 -0.01 21.78
CA PRO A 422 -14.99 0.64 22.10
C PRO A 422 -16.17 0.14 21.26
N LEU A 423 -15.93 -0.18 20.00
CA LEU A 423 -17.00 -0.69 19.11
C LEU A 423 -17.49 -2.06 19.57
N VAL A 424 -16.58 -2.96 19.94
CA VAL A 424 -16.90 -4.32 20.36
C VAL A 424 -17.52 -4.33 21.75
N SER A 425 -16.99 -3.52 22.70
CA SER A 425 -17.50 -3.47 24.07
C SER A 425 -18.91 -2.88 24.19
N MET A 426 -19.36 -2.05 23.24
CA MET A 426 -20.73 -1.51 23.21
C MET A 426 -21.76 -2.54 22.69
N ALA A 427 -21.31 -3.67 22.14
CA ALA A 427 -22.18 -4.73 21.61
C ALA A 427 -22.41 -5.88 22.61
N SER A 428 -21.61 -5.96 23.69
CA SER A 428 -21.74 -6.91 24.79
C SER A 428 -22.67 -6.35 25.87
#